data_07c676e664d023bf71ed17fe5a63ff69
#
_entry.id   07c676e664d023bf71ed17fe5a63ff69
#
_cell.length_a   1.000
_cell.length_b   1.000
_cell.length_c   1.000
_cell.angle_alpha   90.00
_cell.angle_beta   90.00
_cell.angle_gamma   90.00
#
_symmetry.space_group_name_H-M   'P 1'
#
loop_
_entity.id
_entity.type
_entity.pdbx_description
1 polymer ?
#
loop_
_entity_poly.entity_id
_entity_poly.type
_entity_poly.pdbx_seq_one_letter_code
_entity_poly.pdbx_strand_id
1 'polypeptide(L)'
;MKKSSRMTGWLAARALVAAMVWLLSTSAIAAEFKVLVVMSYEGDNPWVKEIREGIELVLSPSSEIRYFYMNTKTDRASGPKRAEEAYALFQQFQPDGVIAADDDAQAMFVVPFLKDKSDKPVMFNGVNAEPEQYGFPSRNVSGVLERAHVRESLSFIKQLLPSVQNICFLTNNVPPGQSLRAQVMREWDSYPATVSDFHLVSTISALAELKPSLNASCDALFIDSLEGMTDQSGKSLTNVEISQLLKDIYRGPLLAGNRYQVEQGALAAVVKTGQEQGEKSAEMLLQAMRGKPVATIPIMQNVQGQRIINVTELERRGITLKPIVLRGAALVREQP
;
A
#
# COMPACT_ATOMS: atom_id res chain seq x y z
N MET A 1 -0.40 33.82 76.30
CA MET A 1 -1.28 32.94 75.52
C MET A 1 -1.38 33.45 74.09
N LYS A 2 -0.44 33.09 73.19
CA LYS A 2 -0.50 33.38 71.74
C LYS A 2 0.39 32.41 70.93
N LYS A 3 0.09 31.10 70.95
CA LYS A 3 0.82 30.09 70.16
C LYS A 3 -0.05 29.06 69.42
N SER A 4 -1.40 29.20 69.44
CA SER A 4 -2.29 28.18 68.90
C SER A 4 -2.78 28.45 67.44
N SER A 5 -2.63 29.69 66.92
CA SER A 5 -3.26 30.08 65.65
C SER A 5 -2.41 29.80 64.36
N ARG A 6 -1.14 29.48 64.51
CA ARG A 6 -0.24 29.24 63.35
C ARG A 6 -0.24 27.80 62.83
N MET A 7 -0.61 26.84 63.69
CA MET A 7 -0.60 25.41 63.29
C MET A 7 -1.80 24.98 62.49
N THR A 8 -2.98 25.62 62.68
CA THR A 8 -4.19 25.31 61.91
C THR A 8 -4.13 25.81 60.47
N GLY A 9 -3.43 26.94 60.21
CA GLY A 9 -3.25 27.47 58.83
C GLY A 9 -2.36 26.57 57.97
N TRP A 10 -1.33 25.93 58.54
CA TRP A 10 -0.43 25.04 57.82
C TRP A 10 -1.07 23.69 57.43
N LEU A 11 -1.97 23.17 58.25
CA LEU A 11 -2.70 21.94 57.96
C LEU A 11 -3.76 22.16 56.90
N ALA A 12 -4.45 23.32 56.89
CA ALA A 12 -5.42 23.69 55.88
C ALA A 12 -4.76 23.93 54.49
N ALA A 13 -3.58 24.59 54.49
CA ALA A 13 -2.84 24.79 53.24
C ALA A 13 -2.32 23.47 52.61
N ARG A 14 -1.87 22.51 53.43
CA ARG A 14 -1.45 21.20 52.99
C ARG A 14 -2.60 20.34 52.46
N ALA A 15 -3.79 20.43 53.06
CA ALA A 15 -4.99 19.76 52.61
C ALA A 15 -5.49 20.32 51.26
N LEU A 16 -5.40 21.65 51.03
CA LEU A 16 -5.75 22.28 49.75
C LEU A 16 -4.79 21.92 48.64
N VAL A 17 -3.48 21.85 48.91
CA VAL A 17 -2.47 21.42 47.94
C VAL A 17 -2.63 19.92 47.58
N ALA A 18 -2.93 19.06 48.57
CA ALA A 18 -3.20 17.65 48.33
C ALA A 18 -4.49 17.44 47.50
N ALA A 19 -5.54 18.23 47.77
CA ALA A 19 -6.79 18.18 46.99
C ALA A 19 -6.60 18.71 45.56
N MET A 20 -5.73 19.71 45.33
CA MET A 20 -5.40 20.25 44.02
C MET A 20 -4.50 19.30 43.20
N VAL A 21 -3.65 18.51 43.83
CA VAL A 21 -2.85 17.47 43.19
C VAL A 21 -3.73 16.27 42.77
N TRP A 22 -4.78 15.97 43.53
CA TRP A 22 -5.75 14.93 43.16
C TRP A 22 -6.67 15.33 42.01
N LEU A 23 -6.93 16.61 41.78
CA LEU A 23 -7.71 17.12 40.65
C LEU A 23 -6.89 17.19 39.33
N LEU A 24 -5.56 17.03 39.41
CA LEU A 24 -4.67 16.87 38.26
C LEU A 24 -4.48 15.39 37.88
N SER A 25 -5.28 14.46 38.44
CA SER A 25 -5.35 13.11 37.94
C SER A 25 -5.78 13.22 36.48
N THR A 26 -4.82 13.08 35.56
CA THR A 26 -5.00 13.00 34.13
C THR A 26 -6.11 11.98 33.89
N SER A 27 -7.29 12.47 33.54
CA SER A 27 -8.32 11.63 32.92
C SER A 27 -7.61 11.03 31.72
N ALA A 28 -7.17 9.77 31.79
CA ALA A 28 -6.84 9.01 30.61
C ALA A 28 -8.08 9.11 29.73
N ILE A 29 -8.02 9.90 28.66
CA ILE A 29 -9.11 9.98 27.69
C ILE A 29 -9.26 8.56 27.19
N ALA A 30 -10.32 7.89 27.63
CA ALA A 30 -10.65 6.57 27.09
C ALA A 30 -10.78 6.72 25.58
N ALA A 31 -10.21 5.78 24.84
CA ALA A 31 -10.34 5.79 23.40
C ALA A 31 -11.83 5.85 23.04
N GLU A 32 -12.17 6.76 22.12
CA GLU A 32 -13.55 6.97 21.67
C GLU A 32 -14.10 5.72 20.96
N PHE A 33 -13.19 5.03 20.21
CA PHE A 33 -13.53 3.86 19.41
C PHE A 33 -12.58 2.68 19.66
N LYS A 34 -13.05 1.49 19.33
CA LYS A 34 -12.26 0.26 19.20
C LYS A 34 -12.18 -0.13 17.74
N VAL A 35 -10.99 -0.33 17.21
CA VAL A 35 -10.76 -0.70 15.80
C VAL A 35 -9.98 -2.00 15.72
N LEU A 36 -10.52 -2.97 14.99
CA LEU A 36 -9.79 -4.18 14.60
C LEU A 36 -9.22 -4.00 13.20
N VAL A 37 -7.92 -4.21 13.07
CA VAL A 37 -7.22 -4.18 11.77
C VAL A 37 -6.74 -5.59 11.45
N VAL A 38 -7.24 -6.15 10.35
CA VAL A 38 -6.86 -7.48 9.86
C VAL A 38 -6.01 -7.31 8.61
N MET A 39 -4.74 -7.71 8.71
CA MET A 39 -3.76 -7.66 7.63
C MET A 39 -3.64 -9.04 7.00
N SER A 40 -3.67 -9.13 5.67
CA SER A 40 -3.40 -10.40 4.97
C SER A 40 -2.00 -10.90 5.24
N TYR A 41 -0.99 -10.01 5.25
CA TYR A 41 0.42 -10.38 5.31
C TYR A 41 1.01 -10.25 6.73
N GLU A 42 2.30 -10.57 6.84
CA GLU A 42 3.07 -10.59 8.08
C GLU A 42 3.34 -9.19 8.62
N GLY A 43 3.46 -9.04 9.94
CA GLY A 43 3.66 -7.76 10.59
C GLY A 43 5.01 -7.08 10.29
N ASP A 44 6.02 -7.83 9.82
CA ASP A 44 7.33 -7.32 9.42
C ASP A 44 7.43 -6.97 7.93
N ASN A 45 6.40 -7.30 7.14
CA ASN A 45 6.31 -6.95 5.73
C ASN A 45 6.35 -5.42 5.57
N PRO A 46 7.20 -4.86 4.68
CA PRO A 46 7.32 -3.42 4.48
C PRO A 46 6.00 -2.74 4.10
N TRP A 47 5.20 -3.34 3.22
CA TRP A 47 3.89 -2.85 2.82
C TRP A 47 2.91 -2.74 4.00
N VAL A 48 2.90 -3.77 4.85
CA VAL A 48 2.08 -3.79 6.08
C VAL A 48 2.51 -2.69 7.05
N LYS A 49 3.82 -2.44 7.20
CA LYS A 49 4.33 -1.36 8.05
C LYS A 49 3.87 0.01 7.56
N GLU A 50 3.95 0.25 6.25
CA GLU A 50 3.47 1.50 5.65
C GLU A 50 1.95 1.69 5.87
N ILE A 51 1.13 0.66 5.65
CA ILE A 51 -0.32 0.72 5.92
C ILE A 51 -0.58 1.05 7.39
N ARG A 52 0.14 0.40 8.31
CA ARG A 52 0.00 0.67 9.74
C ARG A 52 0.32 2.13 10.09
N GLU A 53 1.42 2.67 9.56
CA GLU A 53 1.78 4.08 9.75
C GLU A 53 0.64 5.01 9.35
N GLY A 54 0.03 4.78 8.19
CA GLY A 54 -1.12 5.57 7.73
C GLY A 54 -2.35 5.41 8.63
N ILE A 55 -2.68 4.19 9.06
CA ILE A 55 -3.79 3.92 9.97
C ILE A 55 -3.57 4.61 11.32
N GLU A 56 -2.38 4.43 11.90
CA GLU A 56 -2.02 4.97 13.21
C GLU A 56 -2.02 6.50 13.23
N LEU A 57 -1.59 7.13 12.14
CA LEU A 57 -1.64 8.59 11.99
C LEU A 57 -3.06 9.15 12.20
N VAL A 58 -4.07 8.47 11.68
CA VAL A 58 -5.46 8.93 11.72
C VAL A 58 -6.19 8.47 12.97
N LEU A 59 -6.04 7.20 13.37
CA LEU A 59 -6.89 6.58 14.38
C LEU A 59 -6.31 6.59 15.80
N SER A 60 -4.97 6.61 15.98
CA SER A 60 -4.37 6.56 17.32
C SER A 60 -4.83 7.68 18.27
N PRO A 61 -5.15 8.91 17.79
CA PRO A 61 -5.63 9.96 18.68
C PRO A 61 -6.98 9.67 19.36
N SER A 62 -7.81 8.79 18.76
CA SER A 62 -9.19 8.57 19.20
C SER A 62 -9.57 7.09 19.35
N SER A 63 -8.68 6.14 19.05
CA SER A 63 -9.06 4.74 18.98
C SER A 63 -8.07 3.78 19.67
N GLU A 64 -8.61 2.75 20.35
CA GLU A 64 -7.86 1.56 20.70
C GLU A 64 -7.78 0.66 19.46
N ILE A 65 -6.57 0.46 18.93
CA ILE A 65 -6.35 -0.32 17.70
C ILE A 65 -5.77 -1.68 18.08
N ARG A 66 -6.38 -2.76 17.56
CA ARG A 66 -5.82 -4.12 17.61
C ARG A 66 -5.53 -4.63 16.23
N TYR A 67 -4.36 -5.22 16.07
CA TYR A 67 -3.89 -5.81 14.82
C TYR A 67 -3.98 -7.33 14.87
N PHE A 68 -4.39 -7.92 13.75
CA PHE A 68 -4.32 -9.35 13.49
C PHE A 68 -3.65 -9.58 12.13
N TYR A 69 -2.70 -10.51 12.08
CA TYR A 69 -1.95 -10.84 10.87
C TYR A 69 -2.29 -12.25 10.42
N MET A 70 -2.79 -12.39 9.18
CA MET A 70 -3.17 -13.69 8.61
C MET A 70 -1.97 -14.46 8.06
N ASN A 71 -0.84 -13.78 7.80
CA ASN A 71 0.42 -14.33 7.32
C ASN A 71 0.30 -15.08 5.98
N THR A 72 -0.59 -14.65 5.10
CA THR A 72 -0.90 -15.35 3.85
C THR A 72 0.15 -15.18 2.77
N LYS A 73 1.12 -14.25 2.94
CA LYS A 73 2.23 -14.11 1.99
C LYS A 73 3.17 -15.31 2.05
N THR A 74 3.40 -15.86 3.24
CA THR A 74 4.26 -17.02 3.46
C THR A 74 3.48 -18.32 3.56
N ASP A 75 2.26 -18.30 4.10
CA ASP A 75 1.40 -19.48 4.26
C ASP A 75 -0.06 -19.17 3.90
N ARG A 76 -0.34 -19.10 2.60
CA ARG A 76 -1.70 -18.87 2.11
C ARG A 76 -2.66 -20.02 2.40
N ALA A 77 -2.14 -21.24 2.53
CA ALA A 77 -2.96 -22.43 2.79
C ALA A 77 -3.65 -22.37 4.17
N SER A 78 -3.00 -21.78 5.18
CA SER A 78 -3.55 -21.57 6.50
C SER A 78 -4.49 -20.36 6.59
N GLY A 79 -4.62 -19.57 5.53
CA GLY A 79 -5.42 -18.34 5.48
C GLY A 79 -6.87 -18.50 5.98
N PRO A 80 -7.65 -19.51 5.55
CA PRO A 80 -9.01 -19.70 6.04
C PRO A 80 -9.09 -19.91 7.56
N LYS A 81 -8.17 -20.71 8.15
CA LYS A 81 -8.08 -20.90 9.59
C LYS A 81 -7.71 -19.60 10.31
N ARG A 82 -6.76 -18.84 9.77
CA ARG A 82 -6.39 -17.52 10.31
C ARG A 82 -7.57 -16.55 10.27
N ALA A 83 -8.41 -16.61 9.25
CA ALA A 83 -9.61 -15.80 9.16
C ALA A 83 -10.65 -16.16 10.24
N GLU A 84 -10.81 -17.44 10.59
CA GLU A 84 -11.63 -17.88 11.73
C GLU A 84 -11.10 -17.32 13.06
N GLU A 85 -9.78 -17.34 13.26
CA GLU A 85 -9.13 -16.77 14.44
C GLU A 85 -9.33 -15.23 14.50
N ALA A 86 -9.24 -14.55 13.35
CA ALA A 86 -9.56 -13.11 13.25
C ALA A 86 -11.03 -12.82 13.62
N TYR A 87 -11.94 -13.68 13.18
CA TYR A 87 -13.35 -13.55 13.53
C TYR A 87 -13.61 -13.82 15.02
N ALA A 88 -12.95 -14.79 15.63
CA ALA A 88 -13.01 -15.00 17.07
C ALA A 88 -12.51 -13.77 17.85
N LEU A 89 -11.41 -13.14 17.39
CA LEU A 89 -10.92 -11.88 17.95
C LEU A 89 -11.95 -10.75 17.77
N PHE A 90 -12.58 -10.61 16.60
CA PHE A 90 -13.65 -9.65 16.34
C PHE A 90 -14.79 -9.81 17.35
N GLN A 91 -15.24 -11.06 17.58
CA GLN A 91 -16.31 -11.36 18.53
C GLN A 91 -15.90 -11.05 19.99
N GLN A 92 -14.65 -11.32 20.37
CA GLN A 92 -14.15 -11.05 21.73
C GLN A 92 -13.90 -9.56 21.96
N PHE A 93 -13.29 -8.88 21.01
CA PHE A 93 -12.88 -7.47 21.15
C PHE A 93 -14.06 -6.50 21.00
N GLN A 94 -15.10 -6.89 20.26
CA GLN A 94 -16.29 -6.07 19.97
C GLN A 94 -15.90 -4.69 19.43
N PRO A 95 -15.20 -4.62 18.26
CA PRO A 95 -14.77 -3.34 17.71
C PRO A 95 -15.96 -2.51 17.22
N ASP A 96 -15.77 -1.19 17.16
CA ASP A 96 -16.72 -0.24 16.56
C ASP A 96 -16.58 -0.19 15.05
N GLY A 97 -15.41 -0.56 14.53
CA GLY A 97 -15.13 -0.65 13.10
C GLY A 97 -13.95 -1.56 12.79
N VAL A 98 -13.85 -1.95 11.51
CA VAL A 98 -12.82 -2.88 11.01
C VAL A 98 -12.12 -2.29 9.81
N ILE A 99 -10.78 -2.43 9.75
CA ILE A 99 -10.00 -2.28 8.52
C ILE A 99 -9.49 -3.66 8.12
N ALA A 100 -9.63 -4.01 6.84
CA ALA A 100 -9.12 -5.26 6.29
C ALA A 100 -8.22 -4.97 5.08
N ALA A 101 -6.95 -5.37 5.17
CA ALA A 101 -5.93 -5.05 4.17
C ALA A 101 -5.67 -6.22 3.22
N ASP A 102 -5.55 -5.88 1.94
CA ASP A 102 -5.25 -6.75 0.82
C ASP A 102 -6.35 -7.79 0.48
N ASP A 103 -6.23 -8.44 -0.66
CA ASP A 103 -7.25 -9.30 -1.26
C ASP A 103 -7.59 -10.55 -0.44
N ASP A 104 -6.59 -11.17 0.21
CA ASP A 104 -6.82 -12.39 1.00
C ASP A 104 -7.71 -12.11 2.23
N ALA A 105 -7.56 -10.96 2.88
CA ALA A 105 -8.43 -10.57 3.98
C ALA A 105 -9.88 -10.34 3.50
N GLN A 106 -10.09 -9.83 2.28
CA GLN A 106 -11.44 -9.71 1.72
C GLN A 106 -12.05 -11.09 1.47
N ALA A 107 -11.32 -11.95 0.73
CA ALA A 107 -11.83 -13.26 0.31
C ALA A 107 -12.10 -14.20 1.50
N MET A 108 -11.21 -14.20 2.50
CA MET A 108 -11.22 -15.21 3.57
C MET A 108 -11.88 -14.72 4.87
N PHE A 109 -11.88 -13.40 5.13
CA PHE A 109 -12.42 -12.85 6.38
C PHE A 109 -13.65 -11.96 6.17
N VAL A 110 -13.55 -10.89 5.34
CA VAL A 110 -14.64 -9.92 5.21
C VAL A 110 -15.87 -10.55 4.57
N VAL A 111 -15.73 -11.19 3.42
CA VAL A 111 -16.85 -11.79 2.68
C VAL A 111 -17.52 -12.92 3.47
N PRO A 112 -16.78 -13.88 4.06
CA PRO A 112 -17.40 -14.97 4.80
C PRO A 112 -18.06 -14.56 6.13
N PHE A 113 -17.52 -13.55 6.84
CA PHE A 113 -17.92 -13.30 8.21
C PHE A 113 -18.57 -11.94 8.47
N LEU A 114 -18.25 -10.88 7.71
CA LEU A 114 -18.64 -9.51 8.05
C LEU A 114 -19.56 -8.86 7.03
N LYS A 115 -19.31 -9.06 5.73
CA LYS A 115 -20.08 -8.43 4.66
C LYS A 115 -21.55 -8.73 4.77
N ASP A 116 -22.37 -7.69 4.94
CA ASP A 116 -23.82 -7.75 5.10
C ASP A 116 -24.34 -8.60 6.30
N LYS A 117 -23.41 -9.13 7.14
CA LYS A 117 -23.70 -9.97 8.31
C LYS A 117 -23.48 -9.24 9.63
N SER A 118 -22.68 -8.17 9.63
CA SER A 118 -22.39 -7.31 10.78
C SER A 118 -22.95 -5.92 10.55
N ASP A 119 -23.29 -5.21 11.64
CA ASP A 119 -23.65 -3.78 11.59
C ASP A 119 -22.42 -2.88 11.71
N LYS A 120 -21.25 -3.45 11.96
CA LYS A 120 -20.00 -2.69 12.07
C LYS A 120 -19.51 -2.26 10.69
N PRO A 121 -19.06 -0.99 10.53
CA PRO A 121 -18.43 -0.54 9.30
C PRO A 121 -17.11 -1.27 9.04
N VAL A 122 -16.87 -1.64 7.80
CA VAL A 122 -15.65 -2.28 7.34
C VAL A 122 -15.07 -1.46 6.20
N MET A 123 -13.81 -1.05 6.32
CA MET A 123 -13.07 -0.41 5.22
C MET A 123 -11.94 -1.32 4.77
N PHE A 124 -11.89 -1.60 3.48
CA PHE A 124 -10.76 -2.31 2.89
C PHE A 124 -9.69 -1.32 2.40
N ASN A 125 -8.45 -1.81 2.28
CA ASN A 125 -7.37 -1.14 1.56
C ASN A 125 -6.45 -2.17 0.89
N GLY A 126 -5.54 -1.73 0.01
CA GLY A 126 -4.59 -2.63 -0.65
C GLY A 126 -5.22 -3.63 -1.62
N VAL A 127 -6.49 -3.46 -1.99
CA VAL A 127 -7.22 -4.41 -2.84
C VAL A 127 -6.90 -4.19 -4.32
N ASN A 128 -6.31 -5.19 -4.94
CA ASN A 128 -5.93 -5.17 -6.35
C ASN A 128 -7.04 -5.69 -7.27
N ALA A 129 -7.83 -6.65 -6.82
CA ALA A 129 -8.96 -7.20 -7.57
C ALA A 129 -10.04 -6.14 -7.82
N GLU A 130 -10.88 -6.38 -8.82
CA GLU A 130 -12.07 -5.54 -9.04
C GLU A 130 -13.05 -5.76 -7.87
N PRO A 131 -13.63 -4.69 -7.30
CA PRO A 131 -14.44 -4.79 -6.09
C PRO A 131 -15.69 -5.65 -6.27
N GLU A 132 -16.20 -5.77 -7.49
CA GLU A 132 -17.35 -6.60 -7.84
C GLU A 132 -17.09 -8.09 -7.57
N GLN A 133 -15.82 -8.56 -7.61
CA GLN A 133 -15.46 -9.95 -7.28
C GLN A 133 -15.79 -10.30 -5.83
N TYR A 134 -15.79 -9.31 -4.94
CA TYR A 134 -16.19 -9.44 -3.54
C TYR A 134 -17.64 -9.00 -3.31
N GLY A 135 -18.33 -8.50 -4.33
CA GLY A 135 -19.64 -7.88 -4.23
C GLY A 135 -19.59 -6.58 -3.42
N PHE A 136 -18.56 -5.76 -3.64
CA PHE A 136 -18.40 -4.43 -3.06
C PHE A 136 -18.82 -3.32 -4.04
N PRO A 137 -19.28 -2.14 -3.55
CA PRO A 137 -19.59 -1.85 -2.15
C PRO A 137 -20.78 -2.66 -1.63
N SER A 138 -20.91 -2.78 -0.30
CA SER A 138 -22.08 -3.38 0.31
C SER A 138 -22.64 -2.47 1.42
N ARG A 139 -23.70 -2.92 2.12
CA ARG A 139 -24.34 -2.14 3.17
C ARG A 139 -23.34 -1.62 4.22
N ASN A 140 -22.33 -2.42 4.55
CA ASN A 140 -21.36 -2.12 5.60
C ASN A 140 -19.91 -2.17 5.13
N VAL A 141 -19.62 -2.32 3.84
CA VAL A 141 -18.25 -2.40 3.30
C VAL A 141 -18.02 -1.36 2.22
N SER A 142 -16.97 -0.57 2.37
CA SER A 142 -16.37 0.30 1.36
C SER A 142 -14.85 0.30 1.54
N GLY A 143 -14.09 1.11 0.81
CA GLY A 143 -12.64 1.18 1.01
C GLY A 143 -11.85 1.79 -0.12
N VAL A 144 -10.56 1.44 -0.16
CA VAL A 144 -9.57 2.01 -1.08
C VAL A 144 -8.94 0.90 -1.91
N LEU A 145 -9.11 0.96 -3.23
CA LEU A 145 -8.47 0.07 -4.18
C LEU A 145 -6.99 0.44 -4.32
N GLU A 146 -6.14 -0.55 -4.49
CA GLU A 146 -4.75 -0.38 -4.88
C GLU A 146 -4.65 -0.41 -6.40
N ARG A 147 -4.13 0.66 -6.99
CA ARG A 147 -3.91 0.77 -8.44
C ARG A 147 -2.49 1.23 -8.72
N ALA A 148 -1.88 0.69 -9.77
CA ALA A 148 -0.57 1.16 -10.22
C ALA A 148 -0.67 2.57 -10.80
N HIS A 149 0.30 3.43 -10.47
CA HIS A 149 0.41 4.80 -11.00
C HIS A 149 0.99 4.80 -12.42
N VAL A 150 0.31 4.11 -13.35
CA VAL A 150 0.79 3.97 -14.74
C VAL A 150 0.83 5.32 -15.43
N ARG A 151 -0.28 6.07 -15.45
CA ARG A 151 -0.37 7.39 -16.08
C ARG A 151 0.68 8.35 -15.56
N GLU A 152 0.87 8.40 -14.24
CA GLU A 152 1.83 9.26 -13.56
C GLU A 152 3.26 8.85 -13.92
N SER A 153 3.55 7.55 -13.98
CA SER A 153 4.85 7.01 -14.40
C SER A 153 5.17 7.35 -15.86
N LEU A 154 4.19 7.20 -16.76
CA LEU A 154 4.35 7.57 -18.15
C LEU A 154 4.49 9.09 -18.36
N SER A 155 3.77 9.89 -17.59
CA SER A 155 3.94 11.34 -17.58
C SER A 155 5.32 11.72 -17.04
N PHE A 156 5.81 11.00 -16.06
CA PHE A 156 7.11 11.26 -15.43
C PHE A 156 8.27 10.89 -16.37
N ILE A 157 8.22 9.73 -17.05
CA ILE A 157 9.28 9.39 -18.02
C ILE A 157 9.37 10.41 -19.15
N LYS A 158 8.25 10.96 -19.62
CA LYS A 158 8.27 12.01 -20.66
C LYS A 158 8.87 13.32 -20.17
N GLN A 159 8.84 13.59 -18.85
CA GLN A 159 9.58 14.73 -18.26
C GLN A 159 11.10 14.45 -18.21
N LEU A 160 11.49 13.19 -17.95
CA LEU A 160 12.89 12.76 -17.92
C LEU A 160 13.47 12.61 -19.33
N LEU A 161 12.72 12.01 -20.24
CA LEU A 161 13.07 11.67 -21.61
C LEU A 161 11.94 12.03 -22.56
N PRO A 162 11.87 13.29 -23.05
CA PRO A 162 10.78 13.75 -23.94
C PRO A 162 10.65 12.99 -25.27
N SER A 163 11.70 12.31 -25.71
CA SER A 163 11.69 11.49 -26.92
C SER A 163 10.90 10.19 -26.81
N VAL A 164 10.59 9.73 -25.59
CA VAL A 164 9.82 8.50 -25.37
C VAL A 164 8.39 8.69 -25.88
N GLN A 165 7.97 7.86 -26.82
CA GLN A 165 6.62 7.84 -27.42
C GLN A 165 5.94 6.49 -27.21
N ASN A 166 6.68 5.38 -27.36
CA ASN A 166 6.18 4.02 -27.38
C ASN A 166 6.60 3.29 -26.11
N ILE A 167 5.63 2.81 -25.35
CA ILE A 167 5.85 2.09 -24.09
C ILE A 167 5.39 0.65 -24.25
N CYS A 168 6.25 -0.29 -23.85
CA CYS A 168 5.86 -1.68 -23.65
C CYS A 168 5.77 -1.98 -22.16
N PHE A 169 4.94 -2.95 -21.81
CA PHE A 169 4.78 -3.45 -20.46
C PHE A 169 5.29 -4.89 -20.37
N LEU A 170 5.88 -5.22 -19.23
CA LEU A 170 6.38 -6.55 -18.94
C LEU A 170 6.10 -6.92 -17.48
N THR A 171 5.41 -8.04 -17.28
CA THR A 171 5.15 -8.58 -15.94
C THR A 171 5.06 -10.10 -15.99
N ASN A 172 5.19 -10.75 -14.82
CA ASN A 172 4.93 -12.19 -14.73
C ASN A 172 3.43 -12.48 -14.89
N ASN A 173 3.10 -13.64 -15.44
CA ASN A 173 1.72 -14.11 -15.59
C ASN A 173 1.16 -14.65 -14.26
N VAL A 174 1.08 -13.76 -13.28
CA VAL A 174 0.54 -13.98 -11.93
C VAL A 174 -0.60 -12.99 -11.67
N PRO A 175 -1.44 -13.19 -10.64
CA PRO A 175 -2.61 -12.32 -10.41
C PRO A 175 -2.30 -10.82 -10.38
N PRO A 176 -1.25 -10.30 -9.72
CA PRO A 176 -0.90 -8.88 -9.82
C PRO A 176 -0.58 -8.41 -11.23
N GLY A 177 0.16 -9.21 -12.02
CA GLY A 177 0.49 -8.89 -13.40
C GLY A 177 -0.74 -8.89 -14.32
N GLN A 178 -1.66 -9.81 -14.11
CA GLN A 178 -2.94 -9.85 -14.84
C GLN A 178 -3.81 -8.65 -14.47
N SER A 179 -3.83 -8.22 -13.20
CA SER A 179 -4.55 -7.03 -12.74
C SER A 179 -3.98 -5.76 -13.36
N LEU A 180 -2.64 -5.63 -13.42
CA LEU A 180 -2.00 -4.51 -14.11
C LEU A 180 -2.37 -4.48 -15.60
N ARG A 181 -2.36 -5.66 -16.27
CA ARG A 181 -2.77 -5.73 -17.68
C ARG A 181 -4.21 -5.28 -17.87
N ALA A 182 -5.12 -5.72 -17.01
CA ALA A 182 -6.51 -5.30 -17.05
C ALA A 182 -6.68 -3.79 -16.86
N GLN A 183 -5.93 -3.20 -15.92
CA GLN A 183 -5.89 -1.74 -15.72
C GLN A 183 -5.39 -1.02 -16.99
N VAL A 184 -4.24 -1.43 -17.52
CA VAL A 184 -3.64 -0.81 -18.71
C VAL A 184 -4.59 -0.88 -19.91
N MET A 185 -5.26 -2.02 -20.13
CA MET A 185 -6.21 -2.19 -21.24
C MET A 185 -7.46 -1.32 -21.09
N ARG A 186 -7.87 -0.96 -19.88
CA ARG A 186 -8.99 -0.02 -19.67
C ARG A 186 -8.62 1.44 -19.86
N GLU A 187 -7.36 1.79 -19.58
CA GLU A 187 -6.92 3.18 -19.47
C GLU A 187 -6.04 3.64 -20.66
N TRP A 188 -5.66 2.74 -21.56
CA TRP A 188 -4.62 2.96 -22.57
C TRP A 188 -4.79 4.23 -23.42
N ASP A 189 -6.03 4.54 -23.84
CA ASP A 189 -6.34 5.74 -24.64
C ASP A 189 -6.10 7.05 -23.87
N SER A 190 -6.00 6.95 -22.56
CA SER A 190 -5.84 8.08 -21.66
C SER A 190 -4.39 8.37 -21.30
N TYR A 191 -3.45 7.50 -21.70
CA TYR A 191 -2.04 7.66 -21.37
C TYR A 191 -1.33 8.71 -22.24
N PRO A 192 -0.29 9.37 -21.68
CA PRO A 192 0.47 10.39 -22.41
C PRO A 192 1.47 9.81 -23.42
N ALA A 193 1.53 8.47 -23.54
CA ALA A 193 2.38 7.75 -24.48
C ALA A 193 1.61 6.56 -25.06
N THR A 194 2.00 6.10 -26.24
CA THR A 194 1.39 4.94 -26.90
C THR A 194 1.80 3.66 -26.19
N VAL A 195 0.82 2.83 -25.82
CA VAL A 195 1.06 1.45 -25.37
C VAL A 195 1.25 0.57 -26.61
N SER A 196 2.47 0.16 -26.88
CA SER A 196 2.81 -0.63 -28.06
C SER A 196 2.57 -2.12 -27.85
N ASP A 197 2.86 -2.63 -26.65
CA ASP A 197 2.63 -4.04 -26.32
C ASP A 197 2.54 -4.26 -24.80
N PHE A 198 1.94 -5.39 -24.39
CA PHE A 198 1.88 -5.85 -23.02
C PHE A 198 2.24 -7.34 -22.90
N HIS A 199 3.39 -7.64 -22.35
CA HIS A 199 3.92 -8.99 -22.24
C HIS A 199 3.67 -9.59 -20.85
N LEU A 200 3.01 -10.76 -20.82
CA LEU A 200 2.90 -11.63 -19.64
C LEU A 200 3.87 -12.80 -19.85
N VAL A 201 4.90 -12.90 -19.02
CA VAL A 201 5.94 -13.94 -19.13
C VAL A 201 6.17 -14.62 -17.78
N SER A 202 6.43 -15.94 -17.81
CA SER A 202 6.66 -16.69 -16.56
C SER A 202 8.04 -17.35 -16.52
N THR A 203 8.79 -17.32 -17.62
CA THR A 203 10.11 -17.94 -17.73
C THR A 203 11.13 -17.01 -18.37
N ILE A 204 12.41 -17.20 -18.04
CA ILE A 204 13.49 -16.43 -18.68
C ILE A 204 13.64 -16.75 -20.18
N SER A 205 13.25 -17.95 -20.62
CA SER A 205 13.27 -18.29 -22.05
C SER A 205 12.29 -17.44 -22.83
N ALA A 206 11.04 -17.33 -22.35
CA ALA A 206 10.04 -16.47 -22.96
C ALA A 206 10.45 -14.99 -22.93
N LEU A 207 11.10 -14.53 -21.85
CA LEU A 207 11.64 -13.20 -21.75
C LEU A 207 12.77 -12.94 -22.78
N ALA A 208 13.67 -13.91 -22.97
CA ALA A 208 14.76 -13.80 -23.93
C ALA A 208 14.28 -13.72 -25.39
N GLU A 209 13.19 -14.43 -25.71
CA GLU A 209 12.56 -14.37 -27.04
C GLU A 209 12.00 -12.99 -27.39
N LEU A 210 11.66 -12.17 -26.40
CA LEU A 210 11.17 -10.81 -26.59
C LEU A 210 12.27 -9.80 -26.94
N LYS A 211 13.56 -10.16 -26.78
CA LYS A 211 14.68 -9.23 -26.97
C LYS A 211 14.65 -8.45 -28.31
N PRO A 212 14.38 -9.07 -29.47
CA PRO A 212 14.32 -8.34 -30.74
C PRO A 212 13.17 -7.33 -30.78
N SER A 213 11.95 -7.74 -30.40
CA SER A 213 10.76 -6.90 -30.46
C SER A 213 10.82 -5.74 -29.46
N LEU A 214 11.26 -5.99 -28.22
CA LEU A 214 11.40 -4.95 -27.21
C LEU A 214 12.36 -3.83 -27.67
N ASN A 215 13.50 -4.20 -28.27
CA ASN A 215 14.49 -3.21 -28.72
C ASN A 215 14.10 -2.52 -30.06
N ALA A 216 13.18 -3.09 -30.82
CA ALA A 216 12.72 -2.51 -32.08
C ALA A 216 11.50 -1.59 -31.90
N SER A 217 10.62 -1.87 -30.94
CA SER A 217 9.28 -1.26 -30.87
C SER A 217 9.04 -0.44 -29.60
N CYS A 218 9.92 -0.51 -28.59
CA CYS A 218 9.69 0.13 -27.31
C CYS A 218 10.77 1.17 -27.00
N ASP A 219 10.34 2.42 -26.81
CA ASP A 219 11.24 3.50 -26.36
C ASP A 219 11.55 3.41 -24.87
N ALA A 220 10.60 2.86 -24.09
CA ALA A 220 10.77 2.52 -22.68
C ALA A 220 9.96 1.26 -22.34
N LEU A 221 10.40 0.54 -21.32
CA LEU A 221 9.76 -0.68 -20.82
C LEU A 221 9.29 -0.46 -19.38
N PHE A 222 7.98 -0.59 -19.16
CA PHE A 222 7.39 -0.58 -17.80
C PHE A 222 7.40 -2.00 -17.23
N ILE A 223 8.05 -2.20 -16.10
CA ILE A 223 8.16 -3.49 -15.41
C ILE A 223 7.43 -3.49 -14.08
N ASP A 224 6.73 -4.56 -13.78
CA ASP A 224 6.08 -4.80 -12.47
C ASP A 224 5.94 -6.29 -12.24
N SER A 225 5.84 -6.69 -10.94
CA SER A 225 5.47 -8.05 -10.51
C SER A 225 6.19 -9.17 -11.28
N LEU A 226 7.52 -9.12 -11.32
CA LEU A 226 8.35 -10.12 -12.02
C LEU A 226 8.72 -11.31 -11.12
N GLU A 227 8.36 -11.27 -9.84
CA GLU A 227 8.61 -12.33 -8.87
C GLU A 227 8.01 -13.66 -9.33
N GLY A 228 8.73 -14.73 -9.05
CA GLY A 228 8.30 -16.09 -9.38
C GLY A 228 8.58 -16.52 -10.83
N MET A 229 9.24 -15.68 -11.63
CA MET A 229 9.77 -16.15 -12.93
C MET A 229 10.77 -17.28 -12.71
N THR A 230 10.74 -18.29 -13.59
CA THR A 230 11.61 -19.47 -13.47
C THR A 230 12.66 -19.56 -14.56
N ASP A 231 13.78 -20.18 -14.22
CA ASP A 231 14.80 -20.58 -15.20
C ASP A 231 14.36 -21.85 -15.97
N GLN A 232 15.24 -22.35 -16.83
CA GLN A 232 14.99 -23.56 -17.63
C GLN A 232 14.85 -24.84 -16.77
N SER A 233 15.36 -24.83 -15.54
CA SER A 233 15.25 -25.93 -14.60
C SER A 233 13.97 -25.89 -13.75
N GLY A 234 13.18 -24.82 -13.88
CA GLY A 234 12.00 -24.56 -13.05
C GLY A 234 12.30 -23.90 -11.70
N LYS A 235 13.56 -23.48 -11.45
CA LYS A 235 13.95 -22.75 -10.24
C LYS A 235 13.49 -21.30 -10.35
N SER A 236 12.82 -20.78 -9.32
CA SER A 236 12.46 -19.36 -9.23
C SER A 236 13.69 -18.48 -9.09
N LEU A 237 13.69 -17.38 -9.83
CA LEU A 237 14.72 -16.34 -9.80
C LEU A 237 14.40 -15.28 -8.76
N THR A 238 15.44 -14.70 -8.21
CA THR A 238 15.37 -13.52 -7.36
C THR A 238 15.10 -12.24 -8.19
N ASN A 239 14.58 -11.21 -7.58
CA ASN A 239 14.37 -9.90 -8.24
C ASN A 239 15.68 -9.31 -8.79
N VAL A 240 16.80 -9.52 -8.11
CA VAL A 240 18.12 -9.05 -8.55
C VAL A 240 18.55 -9.78 -9.83
N GLU A 241 18.44 -11.13 -9.87
CA GLU A 241 18.74 -11.92 -11.06
C GLU A 241 17.89 -11.49 -12.26
N ILE A 242 16.60 -11.28 -12.06
CA ILE A 242 15.69 -10.79 -13.13
C ILE A 242 16.09 -9.40 -13.61
N SER A 243 16.41 -8.48 -12.70
CA SER A 243 16.82 -7.12 -13.05
C SER A 243 18.12 -7.10 -13.86
N GLN A 244 19.08 -7.96 -13.54
CA GLN A 244 20.31 -8.12 -14.31
C GLN A 244 20.02 -8.64 -15.72
N LEU A 245 19.20 -9.68 -15.84
CA LEU A 245 18.78 -10.24 -17.14
C LEU A 245 18.07 -9.18 -18.00
N LEU A 246 17.24 -8.35 -17.42
CA LEU A 246 16.55 -7.28 -18.15
C LEU A 246 17.52 -6.27 -18.75
N LYS A 247 18.61 -5.90 -18.06
CA LYS A 247 19.66 -5.02 -18.58
C LYS A 247 20.37 -5.61 -19.79
N ASP A 248 20.51 -6.94 -19.87
CA ASP A 248 21.12 -7.66 -21.02
C ASP A 248 20.16 -7.81 -22.20
N ILE A 249 18.86 -7.87 -21.91
CA ILE A 249 17.81 -8.06 -22.91
C ILE A 249 17.37 -6.74 -23.52
N TYR A 250 17.13 -5.71 -22.71
CA TYR A 250 16.59 -4.43 -23.14
C TYR A 250 17.55 -3.26 -22.87
N ARG A 251 17.83 -2.48 -23.91
CA ARG A 251 18.79 -1.35 -23.86
C ARG A 251 18.14 -0.02 -23.48
N GLY A 252 16.83 0.10 -23.66
CA GLY A 252 16.09 1.32 -23.34
C GLY A 252 15.94 1.56 -21.82
N PRO A 253 15.34 2.67 -21.43
CA PRO A 253 15.06 2.96 -20.03
C PRO A 253 13.96 2.05 -19.47
N LEU A 254 14.19 1.53 -18.25
CA LEU A 254 13.19 0.79 -17.49
C LEU A 254 12.41 1.76 -16.61
N LEU A 255 11.09 1.69 -16.65
CA LEU A 255 10.19 2.23 -15.65
C LEU A 255 9.75 1.13 -14.73
N ALA A 256 9.49 1.42 -13.47
CA ALA A 256 9.12 0.41 -12.50
C ALA A 256 7.78 0.72 -11.81
N GLY A 257 7.07 -0.34 -11.42
CA GLY A 257 5.89 -0.27 -10.56
C GLY A 257 6.25 -0.20 -9.08
N ASN A 258 7.48 -0.59 -8.69
CA ASN A 258 7.90 -0.74 -7.31
C ASN A 258 9.27 -0.10 -7.04
N ARG A 259 9.47 0.37 -5.80
CA ARG A 259 10.69 1.04 -5.36
C ARG A 259 11.93 0.17 -5.51
N TYR A 260 11.88 -1.09 -5.08
CA TYR A 260 13.03 -2.01 -5.13
C TYR A 260 13.56 -2.21 -6.57
N GLN A 261 12.68 -2.17 -7.59
CA GLN A 261 13.09 -2.27 -8.98
C GLN A 261 13.91 -1.05 -9.43
N VAL A 262 13.59 0.14 -8.90
CA VAL A 262 14.41 1.35 -9.15
C VAL A 262 15.78 1.23 -8.48
N GLU A 263 15.83 0.71 -7.25
CA GLU A 263 17.06 0.43 -6.51
C GLU A 263 17.92 -0.66 -7.17
N GLN A 264 17.32 -1.53 -8.00
CA GLN A 264 17.97 -2.58 -8.77
C GLN A 264 18.30 -2.21 -10.23
N GLY A 265 18.07 -0.95 -10.63
CA GLY A 265 18.51 -0.45 -11.93
C GLY A 265 17.44 0.05 -12.89
N ALA A 266 16.17 0.07 -12.52
CA ALA A 266 15.19 0.84 -13.28
C ALA A 266 15.48 2.34 -13.14
N LEU A 267 15.19 3.13 -14.19
CA LEU A 267 15.47 4.57 -14.23
C LEU A 267 14.61 5.34 -13.24
N ALA A 268 13.32 5.06 -13.23
CA ALA A 268 12.37 5.80 -12.42
C ALA A 268 11.08 5.01 -12.17
N ALA A 269 10.33 5.47 -11.16
CA ALA A 269 8.98 5.01 -10.87
C ALA A 269 8.12 6.14 -10.30
N VAL A 270 6.81 6.00 -10.41
CA VAL A 270 5.85 6.63 -9.51
C VAL A 270 5.15 5.48 -8.79
N VAL A 271 5.45 5.31 -7.52
CA VAL A 271 5.00 4.16 -6.75
C VAL A 271 3.84 4.53 -5.84
N LYS A 272 2.92 3.59 -5.67
CA LYS A 272 1.90 3.63 -4.63
C LYS A 272 2.55 3.47 -3.26
N THR A 273 1.91 3.99 -2.22
CA THR A 273 2.40 3.89 -0.86
C THR A 273 1.36 3.24 0.04
N GLY A 274 1.82 2.39 0.95
CA GLY A 274 0.96 1.80 1.98
C GLY A 274 0.42 2.85 2.94
N GLN A 275 1.18 3.95 3.18
CA GLN A 275 0.74 5.05 4.03
C GLN A 275 -0.57 5.68 3.51
N GLU A 276 -0.67 5.99 2.20
CA GLU A 276 -1.90 6.50 1.62
C GLU A 276 -3.07 5.53 1.78
N GLN A 277 -2.83 4.23 1.53
CA GLN A 277 -3.85 3.19 1.68
C GLN A 277 -4.38 3.14 3.12
N GLY A 278 -3.47 3.15 4.10
CA GLY A 278 -3.81 3.17 5.52
C GLY A 278 -4.53 4.43 5.95
N GLU A 279 -4.01 5.60 5.57
CA GLU A 279 -4.59 6.90 5.90
C GLU A 279 -6.02 7.04 5.36
N LYS A 280 -6.22 6.77 4.06
CA LYS A 280 -7.54 6.93 3.43
C LYS A 280 -8.57 5.96 3.97
N SER A 281 -8.23 4.68 4.17
CA SER A 281 -9.16 3.72 4.77
C SER A 281 -9.51 4.08 6.22
N ALA A 282 -8.55 4.59 6.98
CA ALA A 282 -8.77 5.04 8.35
C ALA A 282 -9.66 6.30 8.42
N GLU A 283 -9.45 7.28 7.53
CA GLU A 283 -10.34 8.45 7.41
C GLU A 283 -11.78 8.05 7.08
N MET A 284 -11.96 7.11 6.14
CA MET A 284 -13.27 6.59 5.76
C MET A 284 -13.93 5.86 6.94
N LEU A 285 -13.17 5.02 7.66
CA LEU A 285 -13.67 4.30 8.82
C LEU A 285 -14.09 5.25 9.93
N LEU A 286 -13.29 6.27 10.22
CA LEU A 286 -13.58 7.27 11.24
C LEU A 286 -14.88 8.04 10.92
N GLN A 287 -15.10 8.40 9.65
CA GLN A 287 -16.37 9.00 9.21
C GLN A 287 -17.56 8.06 9.46
N ALA A 288 -17.40 6.75 9.17
CA ALA A 288 -18.46 5.77 9.39
C ALA A 288 -18.75 5.54 10.88
N MET A 289 -17.73 5.42 11.71
CA MET A 289 -17.89 5.30 13.18
C MET A 289 -18.54 6.54 13.81
N ARG A 290 -18.35 7.72 13.22
CA ARG A 290 -19.03 8.97 13.59
C ARG A 290 -20.44 9.12 13.03
N GLY A 291 -20.98 8.08 12.41
CA GLY A 291 -22.40 8.00 12.00
C GLY A 291 -22.67 8.26 10.52
N LYS A 292 -21.63 8.45 9.68
CA LYS A 292 -21.86 8.52 8.23
C LYS A 292 -22.20 7.13 7.67
N PRO A 293 -23.34 6.94 7.00
CA PRO A 293 -23.70 5.63 6.45
C PRO A 293 -22.69 5.12 5.44
N VAL A 294 -22.20 3.89 5.61
CA VAL A 294 -21.16 3.31 4.73
C VAL A 294 -21.57 3.30 3.26
N ALA A 295 -22.84 3.05 2.97
CA ALA A 295 -23.40 3.09 1.61
C ALA A 295 -23.24 4.46 0.90
N THR A 296 -22.96 5.54 1.65
CA THR A 296 -22.70 6.89 1.11
C THR A 296 -21.21 7.20 0.98
N ILE A 297 -20.35 6.30 1.42
CA ILE A 297 -18.88 6.43 1.31
C ILE A 297 -18.46 5.67 0.04
N PRO A 298 -18.06 6.38 -1.03
CA PRO A 298 -17.71 5.70 -2.26
C PRO A 298 -16.42 4.89 -2.11
N ILE A 299 -16.28 3.83 -2.88
CA ILE A 299 -14.98 3.18 -3.06
C ILE A 299 -14.06 4.19 -3.74
N MET A 300 -12.86 4.33 -3.20
CA MET A 300 -11.79 5.20 -3.71
C MET A 300 -10.65 4.36 -4.29
N GLN A 301 -9.71 4.99 -4.96
CA GLN A 301 -8.40 4.44 -5.29
C GLN A 301 -7.31 5.40 -4.83
N ASN A 302 -6.08 4.90 -4.68
CA ASN A 302 -4.93 5.74 -4.38
C ASN A 302 -4.71 6.76 -5.51
N VAL A 303 -4.33 7.97 -5.12
CA VAL A 303 -4.06 9.09 -6.04
C VAL A 303 -2.70 9.74 -5.82
N GLN A 304 -2.08 9.48 -4.65
CA GLN A 304 -0.77 10.02 -4.29
C GLN A 304 0.32 9.02 -4.65
N GLY A 305 1.19 9.40 -5.57
CA GLY A 305 2.33 8.59 -5.97
C GLY A 305 3.65 9.20 -5.52
N GLN A 306 4.55 8.40 -4.98
CA GLN A 306 5.91 8.82 -4.69
C GLN A 306 6.77 8.67 -5.94
N ARG A 307 7.34 9.78 -6.44
CA ARG A 307 8.33 9.77 -7.53
C ARG A 307 9.66 9.28 -6.99
N ILE A 308 10.29 8.34 -7.71
CA ILE A 308 11.61 7.80 -7.39
C ILE A 308 12.47 7.84 -8.63
N ILE A 309 13.72 8.26 -8.49
CA ILE A 309 14.70 8.37 -9.57
C ILE A 309 15.99 7.64 -9.16
N ASN A 310 16.49 6.79 -10.04
CA ASN A 310 17.80 6.17 -9.88
C ASN A 310 18.88 7.09 -10.47
N VAL A 311 19.71 7.66 -9.60
CA VAL A 311 20.77 8.59 -9.98
C VAL A 311 21.87 7.87 -10.76
N THR A 312 22.22 6.63 -10.41
CA THR A 312 23.22 5.81 -11.14
C THR A 312 22.79 5.62 -12.58
N GLU A 313 21.52 5.33 -12.82
CA GLU A 313 20.99 5.12 -14.16
C GLU A 313 20.90 6.42 -14.97
N LEU A 314 20.59 7.55 -14.32
CA LEU A 314 20.68 8.87 -14.95
C LEU A 314 22.10 9.18 -15.43
N GLU A 315 23.09 9.00 -14.53
CA GLU A 315 24.51 9.22 -14.83
C GLU A 315 24.98 8.31 -15.98
N ARG A 316 24.63 7.02 -15.95
CA ARG A 316 24.97 6.03 -16.98
C ARG A 316 24.41 6.39 -18.36
N ARG A 317 23.22 6.98 -18.41
CA ARG A 317 22.55 7.40 -19.66
C ARG A 317 22.91 8.82 -20.10
N GLY A 318 23.71 9.55 -19.33
CA GLY A 318 24.04 10.96 -19.63
C GLY A 318 22.83 11.90 -19.54
N ILE A 319 21.81 11.56 -18.75
CA ILE A 319 20.60 12.36 -18.62
C ILE A 319 20.85 13.46 -17.60
N THR A 320 20.76 14.72 -18.06
CA THR A 320 20.83 15.90 -17.19
C THR A 320 19.43 16.41 -16.92
N LEU A 321 19.01 16.42 -15.64
CA LEU A 321 17.67 16.85 -15.25
C LEU A 321 17.65 18.32 -14.85
N LYS A 322 16.55 18.99 -15.20
CA LYS A 322 16.23 20.30 -14.64
C LYS A 322 15.86 20.15 -13.16
N PRO A 323 16.30 21.07 -12.27
CA PRO A 323 16.00 20.98 -10.83
C PRO A 323 14.52 20.83 -10.51
N ILE A 324 13.64 21.39 -11.33
CA ILE A 324 12.18 21.28 -11.14
C ILE A 324 11.66 19.84 -11.25
N VAL A 325 12.31 19.00 -12.06
CA VAL A 325 11.92 17.57 -12.24
C VAL A 325 12.33 16.73 -11.02
N LEU A 326 13.42 17.12 -10.36
CA LEU A 326 13.91 16.46 -9.14
C LEU A 326 13.08 16.82 -7.91
N ARG A 327 12.30 17.92 -7.98
CA ARG A 327 11.55 18.42 -6.82
C ARG A 327 10.47 17.43 -6.40
N GLY A 328 10.53 16.97 -5.14
CA GLY A 328 9.60 16.01 -4.57
C GLY A 328 9.82 14.56 -5.02
N ALA A 329 10.92 14.27 -5.72
CA ALA A 329 11.32 12.90 -6.03
C ALA A 329 12.32 12.38 -4.99
N ALA A 330 12.16 11.11 -4.58
CA ALA A 330 13.17 10.39 -3.83
C ALA A 330 14.30 9.98 -4.79
N LEU A 331 15.54 10.27 -4.40
CA LEU A 331 16.72 9.90 -5.19
C LEU A 331 17.33 8.63 -4.58
N VAL A 332 17.49 7.61 -5.39
CA VAL A 332 18.14 6.36 -4.99
C VAL A 332 19.37 6.09 -5.87
N ARG A 333 20.29 5.29 -5.37
CA ARG A 333 21.40 4.73 -6.13
C ARG A 333 21.23 3.23 -6.24
N GLU A 334 21.68 2.69 -7.35
CA GLU A 334 21.70 1.22 -7.53
C GLU A 334 22.55 0.60 -6.42
N GLN A 335 22.02 -0.42 -5.77
CA GLN A 335 22.79 -1.19 -4.79
C GLN A 335 23.71 -2.17 -5.52
N PRO A 336 24.96 -2.36 -5.03
CA PRO A 336 25.93 -3.22 -5.67
C PRO A 336 25.51 -4.71 -5.66
#